data_9f316c3c3bbdf12a70c6ab78fd728919
#
_entry.id   9f316c3c3bbdf12a70c6ab78fd728919
#
_cell.length_a   1.000
_cell.length_b   1.000
_cell.length_c   1.000
_cell.angle_alpha   90.00
_cell.angle_beta   90.00
_cell.angle_gamma   90.00
#
_symmetry.space_group_name_H-M   'P 1'
#
loop_
_entity.id
_entity.type
_entity.pdbx_description
1 polymer ?
#
loop_
_entity_poly.entity_id
_entity_poly.type
_entity_poly.pdbx_seq_one_letter_code
_entity_poly.pdbx_strand_id
1 'polypeptide(L)'
;MSTEMSLAKLSQRLVPPILNSQAATRFAALHPLVPAPAPFWMRKRFYLSTHGPLTWVTPKRPGAKFQLTHHPSQADPDTRPDLDPQLAPADTALIYLHGGAYIQAMSAFQWNIVAGLSDRTNLPVLVVDYPLAPAHCAQDAFALTNAVIDYAQLLYRRVILVGDSAGGGLCASLAMQRRDLSLSQVDGLILYSPWVDVTMTNPDIGPILPRDPMLGVPGLKWAGQVWAGKLATKDPRISPLYGSFDRLPPMRVFAGSDDIITPDAVEFTRRALDAGVDVKLRFEPGAFHVYVAGGPLIPEARRALDYSAQFINQIRGL
;
A
#
# COMPACT_ATOMS: atom_id res chain seq x y z
N MET A 1 -22.43 9.63 0.12
CA MET A 1 -21.46 9.71 1.23
C MET A 1 -22.20 9.43 2.54
N SER A 2 -21.71 8.50 3.34
CA SER A 2 -22.32 8.18 4.65
C SER A 2 -22.08 9.29 5.68
N THR A 3 -22.85 9.29 6.75
CA THR A 3 -22.67 10.22 7.89
C THR A 3 -21.29 10.01 8.52
N GLU A 4 -20.87 8.75 8.67
CA GLU A 4 -19.59 8.36 9.24
C GLU A 4 -18.41 8.87 8.38
N MET A 5 -18.52 8.78 7.06
CA MET A 5 -17.53 9.36 6.13
C MET A 5 -17.46 10.88 6.28
N SER A 6 -18.62 11.54 6.42
CA SER A 6 -18.68 12.99 6.61
C SER A 6 -18.03 13.41 7.92
N LEU A 7 -18.28 12.70 9.02
CA LEU A 7 -17.65 12.94 10.32
C LEU A 7 -16.15 12.69 10.31
N ALA A 8 -15.71 11.58 9.67
CA ALA A 8 -14.29 11.28 9.51
C ALA A 8 -13.57 12.38 8.71
N LYS A 9 -14.18 12.86 7.62
CA LYS A 9 -13.65 13.97 6.83
C LYS A 9 -13.55 15.26 7.62
N LEU A 10 -14.55 15.56 8.46
CA LEU A 10 -14.53 16.74 9.33
C LEU A 10 -13.41 16.63 10.37
N SER A 11 -13.21 15.47 10.98
CA SER A 11 -12.13 15.25 11.94
C SER A 11 -10.73 15.46 11.33
N GLN A 12 -10.52 15.08 10.08
CA GLN A 12 -9.25 15.32 9.38
C GLN A 12 -8.97 16.84 9.20
N ARG A 13 -10.00 17.66 9.04
CA ARG A 13 -9.82 19.12 8.94
C ARG A 13 -9.40 19.79 10.25
N LEU A 14 -9.58 19.12 11.38
CA LEU A 14 -9.16 19.62 12.70
C LEU A 14 -7.67 19.35 12.98
N VAL A 15 -7.05 18.47 12.23
CA VAL A 15 -5.61 18.19 12.30
C VAL A 15 -4.91 19.02 11.23
N PRO A 16 -3.94 19.91 11.59
CA PRO A 16 -3.19 20.64 10.58
C PRO A 16 -2.53 19.67 9.61
N PRO A 17 -2.79 19.78 8.30
CA PRO A 17 -2.23 18.83 7.35
C PRO A 17 -0.71 19.03 7.28
N ILE A 18 0.03 18.03 7.71
CA ILE A 18 1.52 18.01 7.71
C ILE A 18 2.04 18.28 6.30
N LEU A 19 1.31 17.84 5.28
CA LEU A 19 1.71 17.95 3.87
C LEU A 19 1.27 19.27 3.20
N ASN A 20 0.63 20.19 3.91
CA ASN A 20 0.15 21.46 3.33
C ASN A 20 1.26 22.46 3.01
N SER A 21 2.39 22.41 3.69
CA SER A 21 3.52 23.26 3.39
C SER A 21 4.82 22.46 3.33
N GLN A 22 5.76 22.96 2.53
CA GLN A 22 7.08 22.36 2.44
C GLN A 22 7.82 22.37 3.79
N ALA A 23 7.67 23.43 4.59
CA ALA A 23 8.30 23.55 5.89
C ALA A 23 7.76 22.52 6.89
N ALA A 24 6.44 22.37 7.00
CA ALA A 24 5.81 21.37 7.87
C ALA A 24 6.19 19.95 7.44
N THR A 25 6.25 19.69 6.13
CA THR A 25 6.64 18.39 5.57
C THR A 25 8.10 18.07 5.88
N ARG A 26 9.02 19.03 5.75
CA ARG A 26 10.44 18.87 6.13
C ARG A 26 10.60 18.59 7.61
N PHE A 27 9.88 19.32 8.46
CA PHE A 27 9.90 19.07 9.89
C PHE A 27 9.43 17.66 10.23
N ALA A 28 8.33 17.22 9.65
CA ALA A 28 7.81 15.88 9.83
C ALA A 28 8.79 14.78 9.36
N ALA A 29 9.51 15.01 8.25
CA ALA A 29 10.50 14.08 7.72
C ALA A 29 11.77 13.97 8.58
N LEU A 30 12.15 15.06 9.26
CA LEU A 30 13.30 15.06 10.19
C LEU A 30 12.95 14.38 11.52
N HIS A 31 11.65 14.26 11.83
CA HIS A 31 11.14 13.59 13.01
C HIS A 31 10.15 12.50 12.59
N PRO A 32 10.63 11.45 11.86
CA PRO A 32 9.74 10.39 11.42
C PRO A 32 9.07 9.76 12.64
N LEU A 33 7.76 9.61 12.57
CA LEU A 33 7.04 8.89 13.59
C LEU A 33 7.55 7.45 13.61
N VAL A 34 7.76 6.91 14.81
CA VAL A 34 8.00 5.48 14.94
C VAL A 34 6.80 4.74 14.36
N PRO A 35 6.98 3.66 13.58
CA PRO A 35 5.87 2.89 13.07
C PRO A 35 4.86 2.60 14.17
N ALA A 36 3.58 2.91 13.94
CA ALA A 36 2.55 2.67 14.94
C ALA A 36 2.48 1.16 15.22
N PRO A 37 2.65 0.73 16.46
CA PRO A 37 2.58 -0.70 16.79
C PRO A 37 1.16 -1.20 16.45
N ALA A 38 1.08 -2.49 16.10
CA ALA A 38 -0.21 -3.12 15.88
C ALA A 38 -1.12 -2.93 17.10
N PRO A 39 -2.34 -2.40 16.93
CA PRO A 39 -3.26 -2.13 18.02
C PRO A 39 -3.52 -3.37 18.87
N PHE A 40 -3.72 -3.18 20.17
CA PHE A 40 -3.89 -4.30 21.12
C PHE A 40 -5.03 -5.27 20.70
N TRP A 41 -6.11 -4.76 20.10
CA TRP A 41 -7.21 -5.60 19.63
C TRP A 41 -6.80 -6.59 18.53
N MET A 42 -5.77 -6.28 17.72
CA MET A 42 -5.24 -7.21 16.72
C MET A 42 -4.67 -8.46 17.35
N ARG A 43 -4.00 -8.36 18.49
CA ARG A 43 -3.42 -9.51 19.20
C ARG A 43 -4.46 -10.54 19.66
N LYS A 44 -5.73 -10.13 19.79
CA LYS A 44 -6.85 -11.04 20.09
C LYS A 44 -7.27 -11.87 18.87
N ARG A 45 -7.12 -11.31 17.64
CA ARG A 45 -7.62 -11.91 16.38
C ARG A 45 -6.51 -12.52 15.53
N PHE A 46 -5.29 -12.04 15.67
CA PHE A 46 -4.14 -12.42 14.83
C PHE A 46 -2.94 -12.85 15.67
N TYR A 47 -2.13 -13.72 15.08
CA TYR A 47 -0.74 -13.90 15.48
C TYR A 47 0.08 -12.80 14.83
N LEU A 48 0.94 -12.13 15.61
CA LEU A 48 1.82 -11.08 15.14
C LEU A 48 3.26 -11.52 15.41
N SER A 49 4.08 -11.55 14.38
CA SER A 49 5.51 -11.83 14.48
C SER A 49 6.29 -10.77 13.71
N THR A 50 7.20 -10.07 14.37
CA THR A 50 8.01 -9.01 13.78
C THR A 50 9.46 -9.45 13.71
N HIS A 51 10.06 -9.35 12.52
CA HIS A 51 11.46 -9.69 12.26
C HIS A 51 12.08 -8.56 11.44
N GLY A 52 12.88 -7.71 12.09
CA GLY A 52 13.44 -6.52 11.45
C GLY A 52 12.31 -5.63 10.87
N PRO A 53 12.40 -5.27 9.59
CA PRO A 53 11.41 -4.39 8.94
C PRO A 53 10.12 -5.11 8.51
N LEU A 54 9.94 -6.39 8.84
CA LEU A 54 8.81 -7.19 8.38
C LEU A 54 7.95 -7.64 9.56
N THR A 55 6.65 -7.31 9.52
CA THR A 55 5.66 -7.82 10.47
C THR A 55 4.67 -8.74 9.77
N TRP A 56 4.61 -9.99 10.21
CA TRP A 56 3.65 -10.99 9.78
C TRP A 56 2.37 -10.87 10.59
N VAL A 57 1.25 -10.81 9.91
CA VAL A 57 -0.10 -10.81 10.50
C VAL A 57 -0.81 -12.05 9.98
N THR A 58 -1.02 -13.03 10.85
CA THR A 58 -1.66 -14.31 10.48
C THR A 58 -2.95 -14.48 11.27
N PRO A 59 -4.09 -14.80 10.63
CA PRO A 59 -5.34 -15.05 11.31
C PRO A 59 -5.22 -16.20 12.32
N LYS A 60 -5.79 -16.03 13.51
CA LYS A 60 -5.89 -17.10 14.50
C LYS A 60 -6.94 -18.11 14.05
N ARG A 61 -6.52 -19.34 13.84
CA ARG A 61 -7.41 -20.48 13.62
C ARG A 61 -7.57 -21.26 14.92
N PRO A 62 -8.74 -21.83 15.22
CA PRO A 62 -8.89 -22.74 16.35
C PRO A 62 -7.88 -23.88 16.25
N GLY A 63 -7.07 -24.08 17.30
CA GLY A 63 -6.08 -25.16 17.36
C GLY A 63 -4.72 -24.91 16.70
N ALA A 64 -4.53 -23.82 15.96
CA ALA A 64 -3.24 -23.52 15.34
C ALA A 64 -2.26 -22.88 16.34
N LYS A 65 -1.05 -23.44 16.44
CA LYS A 65 0.10 -22.80 17.10
C LYS A 65 1.00 -22.20 16.03
N PHE A 66 1.28 -20.90 16.10
CA PHE A 66 2.17 -20.23 15.17
C PHE A 66 3.61 -20.26 15.71
N GLN A 67 4.53 -20.83 14.95
CA GLN A 67 5.97 -20.67 15.15
C GLN A 67 6.60 -20.31 13.80
N LEU A 68 7.24 -19.15 13.73
CA LEU A 68 8.13 -18.79 12.61
C LEU A 68 9.50 -19.38 12.94
N THR A 69 9.89 -20.40 12.22
CA THR A 69 11.15 -21.14 12.48
C THR A 69 12.37 -20.53 11.78
N HIS A 70 12.18 -19.58 10.82
CA HIS A 70 13.30 -19.04 10.05
C HIS A 70 13.21 -17.51 9.85
N HIS A 71 14.35 -16.85 9.98
CA HIS A 71 14.55 -15.42 9.72
C HIS A 71 14.83 -15.19 8.22
N PRO A 72 14.27 -14.17 7.56
CA PRO A 72 14.54 -13.88 6.14
C PRO A 72 16.02 -13.73 5.78
N SER A 73 16.85 -13.30 6.73
CA SER A 73 18.30 -13.15 6.54
C SER A 73 19.11 -14.44 6.59
N GLN A 74 18.46 -15.59 6.87
CA GLN A 74 19.11 -16.92 6.99
C GLN A 74 18.51 -17.95 6.03
N ALA A 75 17.61 -17.54 5.13
CA ALA A 75 17.06 -18.44 4.14
C ALA A 75 18.14 -18.80 3.12
N ASP A 76 18.53 -20.06 3.11
CA ASP A 76 19.26 -20.66 1.99
C ASP A 76 18.31 -20.66 0.78
N PRO A 77 18.70 -20.06 -0.36
CA PRO A 77 17.84 -19.98 -1.53
C PRO A 77 17.37 -21.35 -2.05
N ASP A 78 18.02 -22.44 -1.67
CA ASP A 78 17.69 -23.79 -2.12
C ASP A 78 16.82 -24.58 -1.10
N THR A 79 16.60 -24.06 0.09
CA THR A 79 15.74 -24.71 1.10
C THR A 79 14.44 -23.95 1.28
N ARG A 80 13.30 -24.58 0.92
CA ARG A 80 12.00 -24.10 1.36
C ARG A 80 11.97 -24.16 2.89
N PRO A 81 11.70 -23.04 3.60
CA PRO A 81 11.55 -23.11 5.04
C PRO A 81 10.44 -24.10 5.39
N ASP A 82 10.70 -25.00 6.35
CA ASP A 82 9.68 -25.87 6.92
C ASP A 82 8.61 -25.01 7.58
N LEU A 83 7.56 -24.71 6.84
CA LEU A 83 6.34 -24.13 7.38
C LEU A 83 5.69 -25.19 8.24
N ASP A 84 5.31 -24.85 9.49
CA ASP A 84 4.50 -25.71 10.32
C ASP A 84 3.30 -26.23 9.52
N PRO A 85 3.17 -27.55 9.29
CA PRO A 85 2.07 -28.12 8.51
C PRO A 85 0.68 -27.79 9.10
N GLN A 86 0.61 -27.36 10.37
CA GLN A 86 -0.64 -26.92 11.01
C GLN A 86 -1.04 -25.48 10.62
N LEU A 87 -0.13 -24.69 10.11
CA LEU A 87 -0.42 -23.54 9.26
C LEU A 87 -0.72 -24.10 7.87
N ALA A 88 -1.90 -24.71 7.68
CA ALA A 88 -2.31 -25.17 6.34
C ALA A 88 -1.92 -24.07 5.35
N PRO A 89 -1.03 -24.33 4.39
CA PRO A 89 -0.39 -23.28 3.62
C PRO A 89 -1.50 -22.49 2.94
N ALA A 90 -1.69 -21.24 3.37
CA ALA A 90 -2.41 -20.33 2.52
C ALA A 90 -1.63 -20.37 1.22
N ASP A 91 -2.26 -20.69 0.11
CA ASP A 91 -1.60 -20.70 -1.19
C ASP A 91 -1.21 -19.30 -1.64
N THR A 92 -1.64 -18.30 -0.89
CA THR A 92 -1.55 -16.87 -1.22
C THR A 92 -1.15 -16.05 0.02
N ALA A 93 -0.25 -15.09 -0.17
CA ALA A 93 0.06 -14.05 0.81
C ALA A 93 -0.20 -12.65 0.23
N LEU A 94 -0.52 -11.73 1.12
CA LEU A 94 -0.61 -10.31 0.82
C LEU A 94 0.66 -9.64 1.34
N ILE A 95 1.27 -8.74 0.55
CA ILE A 95 2.35 -7.86 1.01
C ILE A 95 1.78 -6.44 1.05
N TYR A 96 1.81 -5.82 2.22
CA TYR A 96 1.28 -4.49 2.44
C TYR A 96 2.40 -3.46 2.55
N LEU A 97 2.34 -2.44 1.69
CA LEU A 97 3.22 -1.28 1.64
C LEU A 97 2.42 -0.04 2.05
N HIS A 98 2.81 0.55 3.17
CA HIS A 98 2.06 1.66 3.76
C HIS A 98 2.25 2.99 3.03
N GLY A 99 1.26 3.88 3.14
CA GLY A 99 1.36 5.29 2.76
C GLY A 99 2.16 6.12 3.75
N GLY A 100 2.23 7.43 3.48
CA GLY A 100 2.95 8.40 4.30
C GLY A 100 3.91 9.26 3.49
N ALA A 101 3.60 9.46 2.20
CA ALA A 101 4.38 10.28 1.27
C ALA A 101 5.87 9.90 1.22
N TYR A 102 6.21 8.62 1.48
CA TYR A 102 7.57 8.09 1.57
C TYR A 102 8.46 8.67 2.67
N ILE A 103 7.91 9.51 3.55
CA ILE A 103 8.64 10.22 4.63
C ILE A 103 8.07 9.93 6.03
N GLN A 104 6.90 9.31 6.10
CA GLN A 104 6.24 8.97 7.37
C GLN A 104 6.08 7.46 7.48
N ALA A 105 6.32 6.96 8.68
CA ALA A 105 6.07 5.56 9.01
C ALA A 105 4.57 5.23 9.05
N MET A 106 4.26 3.94 9.09
CA MET A 106 2.89 3.42 9.14
C MET A 106 2.11 3.99 10.32
N SER A 107 0.94 4.52 10.05
CA SER A 107 0.01 5.06 11.05
C SER A 107 -0.88 3.98 11.67
N ALA A 108 -1.47 4.28 12.82
CA ALA A 108 -2.39 3.36 13.51
C ALA A 108 -3.64 3.02 12.68
N PHE A 109 -4.11 3.92 11.82
CA PHE A 109 -5.31 3.69 10.99
C PHE A 109 -5.09 2.68 9.88
N GLN A 110 -3.88 2.59 9.35
CA GLN A 110 -3.54 1.65 8.27
C GLN A 110 -3.64 0.18 8.72
N TRP A 111 -3.52 -0.10 10.02
CA TRP A 111 -3.78 -1.44 10.57
C TRP A 111 -5.22 -1.92 10.33
N ASN A 112 -6.18 -1.00 10.11
CA ASN A 112 -7.55 -1.40 9.73
C ASN A 112 -7.61 -2.02 8.32
N ILE A 113 -6.75 -1.57 7.39
CA ILE A 113 -6.64 -2.17 6.06
C ILE A 113 -6.09 -3.60 6.19
N VAL A 114 -4.96 -3.74 6.89
CA VAL A 114 -4.29 -5.03 7.12
C VAL A 114 -5.24 -6.04 7.75
N ALA A 115 -5.85 -5.66 8.88
CA ALA A 115 -6.79 -6.52 9.59
C ALA A 115 -8.03 -6.81 8.76
N GLY A 116 -8.57 -5.78 8.09
CA GLY A 116 -9.77 -5.91 7.27
C GLY A 116 -9.61 -6.89 6.11
N LEU A 117 -8.45 -6.91 5.47
CA LEU A 117 -8.14 -7.87 4.40
C LEU A 117 -7.90 -9.26 4.97
N SER A 118 -7.05 -9.38 6.01
CA SER A 118 -6.75 -10.68 6.62
C SER A 118 -7.99 -11.37 7.18
N ASP A 119 -8.91 -10.64 7.81
CA ASP A 119 -10.19 -11.17 8.31
C ASP A 119 -11.09 -11.71 7.20
N ARG A 120 -11.19 -10.99 6.06
CA ARG A 120 -12.10 -11.34 4.97
C ARG A 120 -11.59 -12.50 4.12
N THR A 121 -10.28 -12.62 4.00
CA THR A 121 -9.64 -13.60 3.12
C THR A 121 -9.07 -14.80 3.84
N ASN A 122 -8.90 -14.68 5.16
CA ASN A 122 -8.18 -15.63 5.99
C ASN A 122 -6.74 -15.87 5.52
N LEU A 123 -6.11 -14.83 4.93
CA LEU A 123 -4.74 -14.86 4.41
C LEU A 123 -3.76 -14.14 5.34
N PRO A 124 -2.49 -14.54 5.34
CA PRO A 124 -1.43 -13.79 5.98
C PRO A 124 -1.17 -12.48 5.24
N VAL A 125 -0.84 -11.45 5.99
CA VAL A 125 -0.39 -10.16 5.46
C VAL A 125 1.00 -9.86 6.00
N LEU A 126 1.94 -9.63 5.08
CA LEU A 126 3.30 -9.22 5.39
C LEU A 126 3.34 -7.69 5.31
N VAL A 127 3.45 -7.04 6.44
CA VAL A 127 3.57 -5.58 6.53
C VAL A 127 5.05 -5.21 6.47
N VAL A 128 5.44 -4.39 5.50
CA VAL A 128 6.83 -4.01 5.26
C VAL A 128 7.06 -2.58 5.73
N ASP A 129 7.94 -2.40 6.69
CA ASP A 129 8.45 -1.10 7.12
C ASP A 129 9.66 -0.75 6.24
N TYR A 130 9.37 -0.23 5.06
CA TYR A 130 10.39 0.08 4.07
C TYR A 130 11.15 1.37 4.39
N PRO A 131 12.44 1.51 3.94
CA PRO A 131 13.26 2.69 4.18
C PRO A 131 12.62 3.98 3.67
N LEU A 132 12.64 5.04 4.49
CA LEU A 132 11.98 6.31 4.25
C LEU A 132 12.95 7.44 3.92
N ALA A 133 12.49 8.37 3.08
CA ALA A 133 13.20 9.60 2.78
C ALA A 133 13.07 10.60 3.96
N PRO A 134 14.03 11.52 4.16
CA PRO A 134 15.22 11.75 3.34
C PRO A 134 16.45 10.91 3.73
N ALA A 135 16.38 10.08 4.80
CA ALA A 135 17.49 9.24 5.23
C ALA A 135 17.83 8.17 4.17
N HIS A 136 16.83 7.71 3.46
CA HIS A 136 16.90 6.76 2.36
C HIS A 136 16.20 7.31 1.12
N CYS A 137 16.25 6.58 0.02
CA CYS A 137 15.56 6.93 -1.22
C CYS A 137 14.85 5.72 -1.84
N ALA A 138 14.20 5.93 -2.97
CA ALA A 138 13.44 4.88 -3.65
C ALA A 138 14.25 3.59 -3.86
N GLN A 139 15.52 3.69 -4.22
CA GLN A 139 16.36 2.52 -4.50
C GLN A 139 16.52 1.60 -3.28
N ASP A 140 16.63 2.17 -2.07
CA ASP A 140 16.76 1.38 -0.84
C ASP A 140 15.45 0.62 -0.55
N ALA A 141 14.32 1.27 -0.73
CA ALA A 141 13.00 0.63 -0.58
C ALA A 141 12.75 -0.44 -1.64
N PHE A 142 13.16 -0.22 -2.89
CA PHE A 142 13.08 -1.23 -3.96
C PHE A 142 13.91 -2.46 -3.62
N ALA A 143 15.13 -2.29 -3.11
CA ALA A 143 15.99 -3.41 -2.73
C ALA A 143 15.33 -4.28 -1.65
N LEU A 144 14.84 -3.66 -0.56
CA LEU A 144 14.17 -4.38 0.51
C LEU A 144 12.88 -5.04 0.03
N THR A 145 12.01 -4.29 -0.67
CA THR A 145 10.68 -4.82 -1.05
C THR A 145 10.77 -5.93 -2.08
N ASN A 146 11.71 -5.86 -3.03
CA ASN A 146 11.97 -6.99 -3.94
C ASN A 146 12.44 -8.23 -3.17
N ALA A 147 13.35 -8.11 -2.22
CA ALA A 147 13.79 -9.23 -1.40
C ALA A 147 12.61 -9.85 -0.61
N VAL A 148 11.69 -9.02 -0.09
CA VAL A 148 10.47 -9.52 0.58
C VAL A 148 9.53 -10.22 -0.39
N ILE A 149 9.36 -9.70 -1.62
CA ILE A 149 8.53 -10.34 -2.65
C ILE A 149 9.14 -11.71 -3.02
N ASP A 150 10.44 -11.75 -3.31
CA ASP A 150 11.13 -13.00 -3.66
C ASP A 150 11.01 -14.03 -2.54
N TYR A 151 11.23 -13.62 -1.29
CA TYR A 151 11.04 -14.49 -0.13
C TYR A 151 9.59 -14.99 0.00
N ALA A 152 8.59 -14.12 -0.19
CA ALA A 152 7.19 -14.54 -0.15
C ALA A 152 6.86 -15.54 -1.27
N GLN A 153 7.43 -15.39 -2.47
CA GLN A 153 7.26 -16.31 -3.60
C GLN A 153 7.90 -17.68 -3.38
N LEU A 154 8.89 -17.81 -2.49
CA LEU A 154 9.39 -19.11 -2.05
C LEU A 154 8.39 -19.85 -1.15
N LEU A 155 7.60 -19.09 -0.36
CA LEU A 155 6.68 -19.65 0.64
C LEU A 155 5.27 -19.87 0.11
N TYR A 156 4.81 -19.00 -0.79
CA TYR A 156 3.44 -18.93 -1.26
C TYR A 156 3.39 -19.07 -2.78
N ARG A 157 2.38 -19.77 -3.25
CA ARG A 157 2.14 -19.93 -4.69
C ARG A 157 1.77 -18.61 -5.36
N ARG A 158 1.08 -17.73 -4.63
CA ARG A 158 0.61 -16.43 -5.11
C ARG A 158 0.98 -15.33 -4.13
N VAL A 159 1.38 -14.19 -4.67
CA VAL A 159 1.72 -12.98 -3.92
C VAL A 159 0.96 -11.80 -4.52
N ILE A 160 0.20 -11.11 -3.69
CA ILE A 160 -0.55 -9.91 -4.09
C ILE A 160 0.01 -8.72 -3.33
N LEU A 161 0.38 -7.66 -4.06
CA LEU A 161 0.79 -6.40 -3.43
C LEU A 161 -0.45 -5.56 -3.10
N VAL A 162 -0.43 -5.00 -1.92
CA VAL A 162 -1.45 -4.07 -1.43
C VAL A 162 -0.74 -2.82 -0.95
N GLY A 163 -1.20 -1.65 -1.36
CA GLY A 163 -0.61 -0.40 -0.86
C GLY A 163 -1.59 0.75 -0.89
N ASP A 164 -1.37 1.69 0.01
CA ASP A 164 -2.12 2.93 0.07
C ASP A 164 -1.21 4.13 -0.21
N SER A 165 -1.73 5.17 -0.87
CA SER A 165 -1.01 6.41 -1.13
C SER A 165 0.38 6.17 -1.77
N ALA A 166 1.46 6.60 -1.13
CA ALA A 166 2.84 6.33 -1.51
C ALA A 166 3.11 4.82 -1.65
N GLY A 167 2.62 3.99 -0.72
CA GLY A 167 2.73 2.54 -0.82
C GLY A 167 2.04 1.97 -2.06
N GLY A 168 0.91 2.57 -2.47
CA GLY A 168 0.23 2.23 -3.72
C GLY A 168 1.06 2.58 -4.95
N GLY A 169 1.72 3.75 -4.96
CA GLY A 169 2.68 4.12 -5.99
C GLY A 169 3.87 3.16 -6.06
N LEU A 170 4.41 2.79 -4.88
CA LEU A 170 5.52 1.83 -4.79
C LEU A 170 5.12 0.44 -5.32
N CYS A 171 3.91 -0.06 -5.00
CA CYS A 171 3.39 -1.32 -5.56
C CYS A 171 3.38 -1.30 -7.10
N ALA A 172 2.87 -0.22 -7.70
CA ALA A 172 2.81 -0.06 -9.15
C ALA A 172 4.21 -0.03 -9.77
N SER A 173 5.13 0.77 -9.19
CA SER A 173 6.51 0.88 -9.65
C SER A 173 7.27 -0.45 -9.52
N LEU A 174 7.07 -1.20 -8.44
CA LEU A 174 7.66 -2.54 -8.26
C LEU A 174 7.18 -3.51 -9.34
N ALA A 175 5.88 -3.54 -9.64
CA ALA A 175 5.36 -4.41 -10.69
C ALA A 175 5.96 -4.07 -12.07
N MET A 176 6.10 -2.78 -12.39
CA MET A 176 6.79 -2.34 -13.62
C MET A 176 8.26 -2.76 -13.63
N GLN A 177 8.99 -2.50 -12.56
CA GLN A 177 10.41 -2.85 -12.44
C GLN A 177 10.64 -4.35 -12.57
N ARG A 178 9.82 -5.19 -11.88
CA ARG A 178 9.94 -6.64 -11.95
C ARG A 178 9.72 -7.17 -13.35
N ARG A 179 8.73 -6.62 -14.07
CA ARG A 179 8.52 -6.92 -15.48
C ARG A 179 9.75 -6.56 -16.33
N ASP A 180 10.27 -5.33 -16.18
CA ASP A 180 11.36 -4.79 -16.99
C ASP A 180 12.68 -5.55 -16.73
N LEU A 181 12.88 -6.03 -15.51
CA LEU A 181 14.02 -6.87 -15.13
C LEU A 181 13.76 -8.36 -15.36
N SER A 182 12.63 -8.76 -15.93
CA SER A 182 12.23 -10.16 -16.14
C SER A 182 12.24 -11.00 -14.85
N LEU A 183 11.96 -10.36 -13.71
CA LEU A 183 11.78 -11.06 -12.44
C LEU A 183 10.40 -11.70 -12.36
N SER A 184 10.25 -12.68 -11.46
CA SER A 184 8.95 -13.30 -11.18
C SER A 184 7.91 -12.24 -10.78
N GLN A 185 6.80 -12.18 -11.52
CA GLN A 185 5.74 -11.21 -11.27
C GLN A 185 4.91 -11.57 -10.06
N VAL A 186 4.25 -10.56 -9.49
CA VAL A 186 3.19 -10.74 -8.50
C VAL A 186 1.87 -11.02 -9.20
N ASP A 187 0.93 -11.67 -8.49
CA ASP A 187 -0.33 -12.15 -9.07
C ASP A 187 -1.42 -11.08 -9.15
N GLY A 188 -1.25 -9.96 -8.44
CA GLY A 188 -2.20 -8.84 -8.49
C GLY A 188 -1.78 -7.65 -7.65
N LEU A 189 -2.46 -6.51 -7.91
CA LEU A 189 -2.25 -5.26 -7.18
C LEU A 189 -3.58 -4.76 -6.60
N ILE A 190 -3.56 -4.27 -5.36
CA ILE A 190 -4.66 -3.53 -4.73
C ILE A 190 -4.12 -2.17 -4.29
N LEU A 191 -4.61 -1.11 -4.91
CA LEU A 191 -4.08 0.23 -4.79
C LEU A 191 -5.14 1.17 -4.22
N TYR A 192 -4.96 1.60 -2.96
CA TYR A 192 -5.87 2.53 -2.29
C TYR A 192 -5.32 3.96 -2.40
N SER A 193 -6.05 4.86 -3.08
CA SER A 193 -5.61 6.24 -3.33
C SER A 193 -4.12 6.31 -3.76
N PRO A 194 -3.69 5.60 -4.82
CA PRO A 194 -2.26 5.45 -5.12
C PRO A 194 -1.65 6.79 -5.59
N TRP A 195 -0.51 7.16 -5.00
CA TRP A 195 0.26 8.32 -5.43
C TRP A 195 1.21 7.91 -6.57
N VAL A 196 0.73 8.05 -7.79
CA VAL A 196 1.39 7.54 -9.03
C VAL A 196 2.16 8.61 -9.82
N ASP A 197 2.05 9.89 -9.43
CA ASP A 197 2.84 11.00 -9.96
C ASP A 197 3.30 11.94 -8.84
N VAL A 198 4.61 11.88 -8.52
CA VAL A 198 5.17 12.73 -7.47
C VAL A 198 5.42 14.17 -7.94
N THR A 199 5.26 14.46 -9.23
CA THR A 199 5.44 15.82 -9.75
C THR A 199 4.31 16.76 -9.35
N MET A 200 3.12 16.22 -9.04
CA MET A 200 1.92 16.99 -8.67
C MET A 200 1.63 18.11 -9.68
N THR A 201 1.70 17.79 -10.97
CA THR A 201 1.53 18.77 -12.05
C THR A 201 0.22 18.66 -12.81
N ASN A 202 -0.63 17.69 -12.45
CA ASN A 202 -1.93 17.52 -13.08
C ASN A 202 -2.82 18.76 -12.85
N PRO A 203 -3.36 19.38 -13.90
CA PRO A 203 -4.20 20.59 -13.77
C PRO A 203 -5.50 20.35 -13.00
N ASP A 204 -6.01 19.13 -12.99
CA ASP A 204 -7.26 18.76 -12.30
C ASP A 204 -7.12 18.68 -10.76
N ILE A 205 -5.91 18.84 -10.25
CA ILE A 205 -5.66 18.96 -8.80
C ILE A 205 -6.29 20.23 -8.22
N GLY A 206 -6.16 21.37 -8.95
CA GLY A 206 -6.61 22.68 -8.48
C GLY A 206 -8.06 22.72 -8.02
N PRO A 207 -9.03 22.23 -8.79
CA PRO A 207 -10.45 22.18 -8.40
C PRO A 207 -10.76 21.28 -7.20
N ILE A 208 -9.92 20.31 -6.90
CA ILE A 208 -10.11 19.35 -5.77
C ILE A 208 -9.50 19.89 -4.49
N LEU A 209 -8.40 20.63 -4.57
CA LEU A 209 -7.60 21.09 -3.44
C LEU A 209 -8.41 21.72 -2.29
N PRO A 210 -9.44 22.56 -2.53
CA PRO A 210 -10.25 23.13 -1.44
C PRO A 210 -11.09 22.09 -0.67
N ARG A 211 -11.32 20.92 -1.26
CA ARG A 211 -12.13 19.85 -0.66
C ARG A 211 -11.29 18.77 0.00
N ASP A 212 -10.00 18.66 -0.36
CA ASP A 212 -9.09 17.69 0.26
C ASP A 212 -8.76 18.13 1.70
N PRO A 213 -9.09 17.32 2.72
CA PRO A 213 -8.84 17.67 4.11
C PRO A 213 -7.41 17.35 4.58
N MET A 214 -6.61 16.63 3.77
CA MET A 214 -5.36 16.01 4.23
C MET A 214 -4.14 16.46 3.46
N LEU A 215 -4.24 16.58 2.13
CA LEU A 215 -3.07 16.70 1.25
C LEU A 215 -2.85 18.13 0.78
N GLY A 216 -1.58 18.45 0.52
CA GLY A 216 -1.16 19.74 -0.03
C GLY A 216 -0.02 19.58 -1.03
N VAL A 217 -0.14 20.28 -2.16
CA VAL A 217 0.82 20.19 -3.28
C VAL A 217 2.26 20.53 -2.89
N PRO A 218 2.56 21.60 -2.11
CA PRO A 218 3.95 21.95 -1.80
C PRO A 218 4.70 20.87 -1.02
N GLY A 219 4.01 20.24 -0.04
CA GLY A 219 4.59 19.17 0.77
C GLY A 219 4.83 17.90 -0.02
N LEU A 220 3.84 17.49 -0.82
CA LEU A 220 3.96 16.32 -1.68
C LEU A 220 5.08 16.49 -2.71
N LYS A 221 5.18 17.63 -3.39
CA LYS A 221 6.28 17.90 -4.33
C LYS A 221 7.65 17.72 -3.66
N TRP A 222 7.82 18.29 -2.48
CA TRP A 222 9.08 18.14 -1.75
C TRP A 222 9.34 16.67 -1.35
N ALA A 223 8.35 15.98 -0.82
CA ALA A 223 8.46 14.57 -0.45
C ALA A 223 8.84 13.70 -1.67
N GLY A 224 8.19 13.93 -2.82
CA GLY A 224 8.53 13.25 -4.07
C GLY A 224 9.96 13.51 -4.56
N GLN A 225 10.46 14.75 -4.37
CA GLN A 225 11.84 15.10 -4.73
C GLN A 225 12.88 14.37 -3.85
N VAL A 226 12.67 14.34 -2.54
CA VAL A 226 13.62 13.64 -1.64
C VAL A 226 13.54 12.13 -1.80
N TRP A 227 12.35 11.58 -2.08
CA TRP A 227 12.16 10.18 -2.42
C TRP A 227 12.90 9.78 -3.70
N ALA A 228 12.85 10.61 -4.73
CA ALA A 228 13.51 10.37 -6.00
C ALA A 228 15.04 10.24 -5.86
N GLY A 229 15.64 10.91 -4.87
CA GLY A 229 17.08 10.92 -4.69
C GLY A 229 17.82 11.47 -5.92
N LYS A 230 18.53 10.61 -6.63
CA LYS A 230 19.27 10.97 -7.87
C LYS A 230 18.43 10.77 -9.15
N LEU A 231 17.24 10.16 -9.04
CA LEU A 231 16.40 9.92 -10.19
C LEU A 231 15.54 11.15 -10.53
N ALA A 232 15.10 11.26 -11.79
CA ALA A 232 14.12 12.27 -12.15
C ALA A 232 12.77 11.94 -11.51
N THR A 233 12.02 12.96 -11.09
CA THR A 233 10.67 12.76 -10.53
C THR A 233 9.69 12.10 -11.50
N LYS A 234 9.95 12.19 -12.82
CA LYS A 234 9.19 11.47 -13.88
C LYS A 234 9.77 10.10 -14.22
N ASP A 235 10.82 9.64 -13.58
CA ASP A 235 11.29 8.27 -13.75
C ASP A 235 10.17 7.29 -13.34
N PRO A 236 9.85 6.25 -14.14
CA PRO A 236 8.76 5.31 -13.83
C PRO A 236 8.89 4.61 -12.46
N ARG A 237 10.12 4.50 -11.95
CA ARG A 237 10.37 3.98 -10.61
C ARG A 237 9.90 4.93 -9.50
N ILE A 238 9.78 6.22 -9.81
CA ILE A 238 9.35 7.28 -8.88
C ILE A 238 7.89 7.64 -9.11
N SER A 239 7.51 7.81 -10.38
CA SER A 239 6.16 8.14 -10.83
C SER A 239 5.70 7.10 -11.86
N PRO A 240 5.09 6.00 -11.43
CA PRO A 240 4.67 4.92 -12.33
C PRO A 240 3.67 5.36 -13.40
N LEU A 241 3.03 6.51 -13.22
CA LEU A 241 2.19 7.10 -14.26
C LEU A 241 2.93 7.26 -15.60
N TYR A 242 4.25 7.48 -15.58
CA TYR A 242 5.07 7.68 -16.80
C TYR A 242 5.67 6.39 -17.37
N GLY A 243 5.39 5.24 -16.73
CA GLY A 243 5.91 3.94 -17.17
C GLY A 243 5.10 3.28 -18.29
N SER A 244 5.58 2.13 -18.77
CA SER A 244 4.81 1.24 -19.63
C SER A 244 3.85 0.40 -18.80
N PHE A 245 2.62 0.22 -19.30
CA PHE A 245 1.59 -0.57 -18.66
C PHE A 245 1.50 -2.00 -19.23
N ASP A 246 2.28 -2.32 -20.26
CA ASP A 246 2.25 -3.63 -20.89
C ASP A 246 2.52 -4.75 -19.89
N ARG A 247 1.74 -5.81 -19.96
CA ARG A 247 1.92 -7.04 -19.17
C ARG A 247 1.98 -6.81 -17.65
N LEU A 248 1.32 -5.77 -17.13
CA LEU A 248 1.16 -5.62 -15.69
C LEU A 248 0.14 -6.63 -15.15
N PRO A 249 0.28 -7.05 -13.89
CA PRO A 249 -0.68 -7.93 -13.25
C PRO A 249 -2.06 -7.28 -13.14
N PRO A 250 -3.13 -8.09 -13.01
CA PRO A 250 -4.47 -7.56 -12.77
C PRO A 250 -4.49 -6.68 -11.52
N MET A 251 -5.33 -5.62 -11.53
CA MET A 251 -5.32 -4.67 -10.43
C MET A 251 -6.68 -4.07 -10.10
N ARG A 252 -6.83 -3.62 -8.86
CA ARG A 252 -7.98 -2.87 -8.36
C ARG A 252 -7.50 -1.57 -7.76
N VAL A 253 -8.02 -0.47 -8.27
CA VAL A 253 -7.68 0.90 -7.85
C VAL A 253 -8.88 1.51 -7.15
N PHE A 254 -8.65 2.16 -6.01
CA PHE A 254 -9.68 2.84 -5.23
C PHE A 254 -9.30 4.30 -5.08
N ALA A 255 -10.23 5.21 -5.34
CA ALA A 255 -9.98 6.65 -5.28
C ALA A 255 -11.22 7.39 -4.78
N GLY A 256 -11.01 8.51 -4.09
CA GLY A 256 -12.05 9.38 -3.57
C GLY A 256 -12.15 10.68 -4.35
N SER A 257 -13.35 11.28 -4.47
CA SER A 257 -13.52 12.54 -5.21
C SER A 257 -12.89 13.76 -4.53
N ASP A 258 -12.59 13.67 -3.24
CA ASP A 258 -12.05 14.76 -2.43
C ASP A 258 -10.60 14.48 -2.01
N ASP A 259 -9.83 13.94 -2.94
CA ASP A 259 -8.43 13.55 -2.82
C ASP A 259 -7.66 14.08 -4.04
N ILE A 260 -6.67 14.94 -3.81
CA ILE A 260 -5.95 15.65 -4.89
C ILE A 260 -5.08 14.75 -5.76
N ILE A 261 -4.79 13.53 -5.37
CA ILE A 261 -4.05 12.57 -6.21
C ILE A 261 -4.98 11.69 -7.06
N THR A 262 -6.30 11.82 -6.90
CA THR A 262 -7.28 11.05 -7.67
C THR A 262 -7.20 11.30 -9.19
N PRO A 263 -6.98 12.52 -9.72
CA PRO A 263 -6.83 12.70 -11.15
C PRO A 263 -5.75 11.83 -11.79
N ASP A 264 -4.60 11.69 -11.10
CA ASP A 264 -3.51 10.85 -11.58
C ASP A 264 -3.84 9.36 -11.44
N ALA A 265 -4.55 8.95 -10.38
CA ALA A 265 -5.02 7.58 -10.23
C ALA A 265 -6.03 7.17 -11.31
N VAL A 266 -6.88 8.10 -11.74
CA VAL A 266 -7.82 7.92 -12.87
C VAL A 266 -7.05 7.77 -14.19
N GLU A 267 -6.10 8.65 -14.47
CA GLU A 267 -5.27 8.58 -15.68
C GLU A 267 -4.40 7.30 -15.69
N PHE A 268 -3.83 6.91 -14.55
CA PHE A 268 -3.12 5.65 -14.40
C PHE A 268 -4.01 4.45 -14.75
N THR A 269 -5.25 4.44 -14.24
CA THR A 269 -6.22 3.38 -14.52
C THR A 269 -6.59 3.35 -16.02
N ARG A 270 -6.81 4.52 -16.62
CA ARG A 270 -7.11 4.61 -18.06
C ARG A 270 -5.96 4.05 -18.90
N ARG A 271 -4.71 4.41 -18.62
CA ARG A 271 -3.53 3.88 -19.34
C ARG A 271 -3.38 2.38 -19.17
N ALA A 272 -3.64 1.86 -17.97
CA ALA A 272 -3.61 0.42 -17.72
C ALA A 272 -4.69 -0.31 -18.55
N LEU A 273 -5.90 0.26 -18.64
CA LEU A 273 -6.99 -0.29 -19.43
C LEU A 273 -6.65 -0.27 -20.93
N ASP A 274 -6.11 0.85 -21.43
CA ASP A 274 -5.69 0.99 -22.82
C ASP A 274 -4.59 -0.01 -23.22
N ALA A 275 -3.74 -0.41 -22.26
CA ALA A 275 -2.71 -1.44 -22.43
C ALA A 275 -3.25 -2.87 -22.28
N GLY A 276 -4.56 -3.06 -22.10
CA GLY A 276 -5.19 -4.37 -21.97
C GLY A 276 -5.06 -5.04 -20.59
N VAL A 277 -4.67 -4.30 -19.56
CA VAL A 277 -4.59 -4.82 -18.19
C VAL A 277 -6.00 -5.00 -17.60
N ASP A 278 -6.26 -6.13 -16.91
CA ASP A 278 -7.49 -6.27 -16.09
C ASP A 278 -7.44 -5.30 -14.91
N VAL A 279 -7.91 -4.08 -15.12
CA VAL A 279 -7.98 -3.04 -14.11
C VAL A 279 -9.41 -2.59 -13.88
N LYS A 280 -9.77 -2.34 -12.60
CA LYS A 280 -11.06 -1.71 -12.24
C LYS A 280 -10.80 -0.58 -11.25
N LEU A 281 -11.32 0.60 -11.59
CA LEU A 281 -11.38 1.74 -10.68
C LEU A 281 -12.67 1.68 -9.86
N ARG A 282 -12.54 1.83 -8.54
CA ARG A 282 -13.63 2.10 -7.61
C ARG A 282 -13.52 3.54 -7.14
N PHE A 283 -14.32 4.39 -7.78
CA PHE A 283 -14.42 5.80 -7.47
C PHE A 283 -15.51 6.03 -6.44
N GLU A 284 -15.17 6.65 -5.30
CA GLU A 284 -16.11 6.88 -4.20
C GLU A 284 -16.38 8.39 -4.06
N PRO A 285 -17.61 8.85 -4.37
CA PRO A 285 -17.97 10.26 -4.26
C PRO A 285 -17.89 10.78 -2.82
N GLY A 286 -17.26 11.93 -2.60
CA GLY A 286 -17.09 12.59 -1.31
C GLY A 286 -16.02 11.95 -0.42
N ALA A 287 -15.42 10.85 -0.81
CA ALA A 287 -14.36 10.22 -0.04
C ALA A 287 -13.05 11.01 -0.14
N PHE A 288 -12.34 11.06 0.98
CA PHE A 288 -11.04 11.70 1.13
C PHE A 288 -9.91 10.68 0.94
N HIS A 289 -8.68 11.17 0.98
CA HIS A 289 -7.46 10.37 0.79
C HIS A 289 -7.39 9.16 1.73
N VAL A 290 -7.18 7.95 1.16
CA VAL A 290 -7.10 6.68 1.89
C VAL A 290 -8.30 6.43 2.83
N TYR A 291 -9.51 6.80 2.41
CA TYR A 291 -10.74 6.59 3.21
C TYR A 291 -10.90 5.13 3.70
N VAL A 292 -10.27 4.19 3.01
CA VAL A 292 -10.31 2.75 3.35
C VAL A 292 -9.67 2.46 4.71
N ALA A 293 -8.72 3.30 5.16
CA ALA A 293 -8.11 3.20 6.49
C ALA A 293 -9.11 3.49 7.64
N GLY A 294 -10.28 4.06 7.35
CA GLY A 294 -11.38 4.17 8.31
C GLY A 294 -11.95 2.81 8.74
N GLY A 295 -11.65 1.75 7.99
CA GLY A 295 -11.93 0.36 8.36
C GLY A 295 -13.40 0.09 8.68
N PRO A 296 -13.70 -0.58 9.80
CA PRO A 296 -15.06 -0.98 10.12
C PRO A 296 -15.99 0.20 10.47
N LEU A 297 -15.45 1.38 10.75
CA LEU A 297 -16.24 2.55 11.16
C LEU A 297 -16.89 3.26 9.97
N ILE A 298 -16.32 3.12 8.76
CA ILE A 298 -16.79 3.80 7.55
C ILE A 298 -17.41 2.78 6.60
N PRO A 299 -18.70 2.89 6.24
CA PRO A 299 -19.37 1.96 5.32
C PRO A 299 -18.69 1.84 3.96
N GLU A 300 -18.20 2.96 3.42
CA GLU A 300 -17.46 3.02 2.15
C GLU A 300 -16.15 2.22 2.24
N ALA A 301 -15.44 2.34 3.36
CA ALA A 301 -14.22 1.56 3.62
C ALA A 301 -14.52 0.05 3.71
N ARG A 302 -15.61 -0.34 4.37
CA ARG A 302 -16.05 -1.74 4.41
C ARG A 302 -16.29 -2.28 3.02
N ARG A 303 -17.05 -1.55 2.17
CA ARG A 303 -17.30 -1.94 0.78
C ARG A 303 -16.01 -2.09 -0.03
N ALA A 304 -15.06 -1.15 0.13
CA ALA A 304 -13.76 -1.23 -0.54
C ALA A 304 -12.98 -2.49 -0.15
N LEU A 305 -12.96 -2.82 1.14
CA LEU A 305 -12.33 -4.05 1.64
C LEU A 305 -13.04 -5.32 1.16
N ASP A 306 -14.38 -5.30 1.06
CA ASP A 306 -15.16 -6.42 0.50
C ASP A 306 -14.84 -6.64 -0.98
N TYR A 307 -14.75 -5.60 -1.80
CA TYR A 307 -14.32 -5.69 -3.20
C TYR A 307 -12.88 -6.17 -3.36
N SER A 308 -12.00 -5.75 -2.45
CA SER A 308 -10.62 -6.22 -2.43
C SER A 308 -10.55 -7.72 -2.14
N ALA A 309 -11.32 -8.20 -1.17
CA ALA A 309 -11.40 -9.63 -0.85
C ALA A 309 -11.98 -10.45 -2.00
N GLN A 310 -13.01 -9.95 -2.69
CA GLN A 310 -13.56 -10.59 -3.90
C GLN A 310 -12.48 -10.72 -4.99
N PHE A 311 -11.70 -9.67 -5.22
CA PHE A 311 -10.62 -9.72 -6.20
C PHE A 311 -9.52 -10.72 -5.81
N ILE A 312 -9.11 -10.75 -4.55
CA ILE A 312 -8.16 -11.74 -4.03
C ILE A 312 -8.67 -13.16 -4.29
N ASN A 313 -9.97 -13.42 -4.01
CA ASN A 313 -10.59 -14.72 -4.26
C ASN A 313 -10.65 -15.06 -5.76
N GLN A 314 -10.91 -14.10 -6.65
CA GLN A 314 -10.82 -14.29 -8.10
C GLN A 314 -9.41 -14.72 -8.55
N ILE A 315 -8.36 -14.09 -8.02
CA ILE A 315 -6.97 -14.50 -8.29
C ILE A 315 -6.71 -15.93 -7.80
N ARG A 316 -7.29 -16.32 -6.69
CA ARG A 316 -7.17 -17.67 -6.12
C ARG A 316 -7.98 -18.72 -6.86
N GLY A 317 -8.93 -18.32 -7.69
CA GLY A 317 -9.85 -19.21 -8.40
C GLY A 317 -10.98 -19.73 -7.51
N LEU A 318 -11.44 -18.92 -6.56
CA LEU A 318 -12.53 -19.19 -5.61
C LEU A 318 -13.78 -18.38 -5.94
#